data_626616ab01b2e46114bcfa12c1f5d535
#
_entry.id   626616ab01b2e46114bcfa12c1f5d535
#
_cell.length_a   1.000
_cell.length_b   1.000
_cell.length_c   1.000
_cell.angle_alpha   90.00
_cell.angle_beta   90.00
_cell.angle_gamma   90.00
#
_symmetry.space_group_name_H-M   'P 1'
#
loop_
_entity.id
_entity.type
_entity.pdbx_description
1 polymer ?
#
loop_
_entity_poly.entity_id
_entity_poly.type
_entity_poly.pdbx_seq_one_letter_code
_entity_poly.pdbx_strand_id
1 'polypeptide(L)'
;NTFKMAILAMATTLYISCNPRNQPSSDSIKPLYSTEPVSFDTDDPAIWVNQLDPAQSLILGTDKDENGGLYVYDLKGKIIQEKTRPLKRPNNVDIAYGLKLGEKSFDIAVAAERLTHKLRIFSLPDMQELDNGGIPVFEGETGLEFRDLMGIALYTSPDGKIYAIAGRKSGPTDGTYLWQYLLEDDGSGKVKATLVRKFGKYSGKKEIEAIAVDNEMGFVYYSDEQVGVRKYYADPAKGNEELALFATEGFKDDNEGISIYKTSANTGY
;
A
#
# COMPACT_ATOMS: atom_id res chain seq x y z
N ASN A 1 51.26 -55.99 -44.53
CA ASN A 1 51.10 -55.00 -43.49
C ASN A 1 50.05 -53.96 -43.87
N THR A 2 48.78 -54.21 -43.48
CA THR A 2 47.63 -53.34 -43.78
C THR A 2 47.22 -52.65 -42.46
N PHE A 3 47.46 -51.36 -42.38
CA PHE A 3 46.97 -50.49 -41.29
C PHE A 3 45.46 -50.18 -41.52
N LYS A 4 44.61 -50.63 -40.61
CA LYS A 4 43.21 -50.24 -40.58
C LYS A 4 43.08 -49.00 -39.73
N MET A 5 42.71 -47.88 -40.34
CA MET A 5 42.40 -46.64 -39.68
C MET A 5 40.92 -46.66 -39.24
N ALA A 6 40.66 -46.71 -37.94
CA ALA A 6 39.32 -46.61 -37.39
C ALA A 6 38.93 -45.13 -37.24
N ILE A 7 37.91 -44.69 -37.96
CA ILE A 7 37.31 -43.37 -37.85
C ILE A 7 36.29 -43.42 -36.70
N LEU A 8 36.56 -42.72 -35.61
CA LEU A 8 35.64 -42.54 -34.47
C LEU A 8 34.73 -41.34 -34.78
N ALA A 9 33.49 -41.62 -35.15
CA ALA A 9 32.48 -40.56 -35.33
C ALA A 9 31.95 -40.11 -33.97
N MET A 10 32.27 -38.88 -33.60
CA MET A 10 31.78 -38.24 -32.36
C MET A 10 30.42 -37.59 -32.67
N ALA A 11 29.34 -38.22 -32.22
CA ALA A 11 27.99 -37.68 -32.32
C ALA A 11 27.79 -36.64 -31.22
N THR A 12 27.79 -35.36 -31.60
CA THR A 12 27.41 -34.24 -30.71
C THR A 12 25.89 -34.15 -30.65
N THR A 13 25.30 -34.62 -29.58
CA THR A 13 23.89 -34.40 -29.26
C THR A 13 23.69 -32.97 -28.78
N LEU A 14 23.11 -32.13 -29.63
CA LEU A 14 22.59 -30.80 -29.24
C LEU A 14 21.35 -31.00 -28.38
N TYR A 15 21.48 -30.75 -27.07
CA TYR A 15 20.33 -30.57 -26.21
C TYR A 15 19.71 -29.20 -26.48
N ILE A 16 18.62 -29.17 -27.24
CA ILE A 16 17.76 -28.00 -27.35
C ILE A 16 16.96 -27.96 -26.02
N SER A 17 17.41 -27.15 -25.06
CA SER A 17 16.63 -26.83 -23.89
C SER A 17 15.49 -25.90 -24.33
N CYS A 18 14.33 -26.47 -24.61
CA CYS A 18 13.10 -25.69 -24.67
C CYS A 18 12.76 -25.24 -23.25
N ASN A 19 13.10 -24.01 -22.90
CA ASN A 19 12.50 -23.33 -21.76
C ASN A 19 10.99 -23.24 -22.04
N PRO A 20 10.11 -23.84 -21.23
CA PRO A 20 8.69 -23.59 -21.39
C PRO A 20 8.48 -22.10 -21.01
N ARG A 21 8.25 -21.27 -22.04
CA ARG A 21 7.63 -19.97 -21.78
C ARG A 21 6.33 -20.28 -21.04
N ASN A 22 6.18 -19.74 -19.83
CA ASN A 22 4.91 -19.74 -19.11
C ASN A 22 3.90 -19.06 -20.04
N GLN A 23 3.16 -19.85 -20.80
CA GLN A 23 1.96 -19.33 -21.45
C GLN A 23 0.96 -19.08 -20.29
N PRO A 24 0.33 -17.91 -20.24
CA PRO A 24 -0.73 -17.67 -19.27
C PRO A 24 -1.77 -18.78 -19.46
N SER A 25 -2.19 -19.39 -18.35
CA SER A 25 -3.24 -20.42 -18.37
C SER A 25 -4.47 -19.86 -19.09
N SER A 26 -5.22 -20.70 -19.80
CA SER A 26 -6.48 -20.31 -20.44
C SER A 26 -7.52 -19.75 -19.45
N ASP A 27 -7.28 -19.93 -18.16
CA ASP A 27 -8.13 -19.52 -17.04
C ASP A 27 -7.69 -18.21 -16.38
N SER A 28 -6.79 -17.44 -17.00
CA SER A 28 -6.40 -16.14 -16.47
C SER A 28 -7.57 -15.17 -16.48
N ILE A 29 -7.84 -14.53 -15.34
CA ILE A 29 -8.85 -13.48 -15.19
C ILE A 29 -8.45 -12.32 -16.10
N LYS A 30 -9.40 -11.88 -16.94
CA LYS A 30 -9.21 -10.70 -17.77
C LYS A 30 -9.92 -9.51 -17.15
N PRO A 31 -9.33 -8.31 -17.21
CA PRO A 31 -10.00 -7.11 -16.74
C PRO A 31 -11.27 -6.87 -17.53
N LEU A 32 -12.37 -6.56 -16.83
CA LEU A 32 -13.62 -6.19 -17.47
C LEU A 32 -13.60 -4.74 -17.95
N TYR A 33 -12.95 -3.87 -17.18
CA TYR A 33 -12.73 -2.47 -17.48
C TYR A 33 -11.28 -2.09 -17.15
N SER A 34 -10.78 -1.05 -17.80
CA SER A 34 -9.56 -0.33 -17.43
C SER A 34 -9.93 1.10 -17.11
N THR A 35 -9.24 1.71 -16.15
CA THR A 35 -9.44 3.12 -15.83
C THR A 35 -8.96 4.01 -16.99
N GLU A 36 -9.55 5.20 -17.09
CA GLU A 36 -8.94 6.27 -17.86
C GLU A 36 -7.56 6.58 -17.28
N PRO A 37 -6.57 6.93 -18.11
CA PRO A 37 -5.22 7.18 -17.63
C PRO A 37 -5.16 8.43 -16.77
N VAL A 38 -4.26 8.44 -15.78
CA VAL A 38 -3.82 9.66 -15.10
C VAL A 38 -2.92 10.49 -16.01
N SER A 39 -2.52 11.68 -15.56
CA SER A 39 -1.73 12.58 -16.41
C SER A 39 -0.25 12.20 -16.49
N PHE A 40 0.31 11.55 -15.46
CA PHE A 40 1.74 11.33 -15.33
C PHE A 40 2.10 9.87 -15.00
N ASP A 41 1.98 9.45 -13.73
CA ASP A 41 2.52 8.18 -13.21
C ASP A 41 1.52 7.48 -12.28
N THR A 42 0.78 6.51 -12.82
CA THR A 42 -0.17 5.71 -12.04
C THR A 42 0.57 4.85 -11.02
N ASP A 43 0.16 4.89 -9.77
CA ASP A 43 0.81 4.18 -8.68
C ASP A 43 -0.16 3.29 -7.89
N ASP A 44 -0.70 3.73 -6.78
CA ASP A 44 -1.43 2.90 -5.82
C ASP A 44 -2.95 3.10 -5.89
N PRO A 45 -3.75 2.02 -5.88
CA PRO A 45 -5.20 2.09 -5.88
C PRO A 45 -5.82 1.74 -4.54
N ALA A 46 -6.98 2.34 -4.22
CA ALA A 46 -7.87 1.90 -3.16
C ALA A 46 -9.33 1.85 -3.64
N ILE A 47 -10.14 0.99 -3.02
CA ILE A 47 -11.56 0.84 -3.37
C ILE A 47 -12.41 1.19 -2.16
N TRP A 48 -13.24 2.24 -2.30
CA TRP A 48 -14.30 2.51 -1.34
C TRP A 48 -15.59 1.81 -1.76
N VAL A 49 -16.07 0.92 -0.92
CA VAL A 49 -17.35 0.22 -1.15
C VAL A 49 -18.46 0.99 -0.48
N ASN A 50 -19.42 1.49 -1.27
CA ASN A 50 -20.64 2.07 -0.74
C ASN A 50 -21.52 0.95 -0.15
N GLN A 51 -21.63 0.92 1.18
CA GLN A 51 -22.37 -0.14 1.89
C GLN A 51 -23.89 -0.08 1.65
N LEU A 52 -24.42 1.09 1.25
CA LEU A 52 -25.85 1.26 0.98
C LEU A 52 -26.21 0.95 -0.47
N ASP A 53 -25.33 1.29 -1.39
CA ASP A 53 -25.49 1.03 -2.82
C ASP A 53 -24.12 0.70 -3.44
N PRO A 54 -23.72 -0.58 -3.51
CA PRO A 54 -22.44 -0.98 -4.07
C PRO A 54 -22.18 -0.53 -5.52
N ALA A 55 -23.24 -0.21 -6.28
CA ALA A 55 -23.08 0.33 -7.64
C ALA A 55 -22.54 1.77 -7.66
N GLN A 56 -22.56 2.47 -6.53
CA GLN A 56 -22.02 3.80 -6.32
C GLN A 56 -20.65 3.77 -5.62
N SER A 57 -20.00 2.62 -5.56
CA SER A 57 -18.62 2.50 -5.05
C SER A 57 -17.65 3.25 -5.93
N LEU A 58 -16.51 3.64 -5.34
CA LEU A 58 -15.49 4.45 -6.01
C LEU A 58 -14.14 3.73 -6.02
N ILE A 59 -13.39 3.93 -7.08
CA ILE A 59 -11.99 3.56 -7.16
C ILE A 59 -11.18 4.84 -7.03
N LEU A 60 -10.20 4.85 -6.13
CA LEU A 60 -9.25 5.93 -5.97
C LEU A 60 -7.90 5.46 -6.53
N GLY A 61 -7.15 6.35 -7.15
CA GLY A 61 -5.83 6.04 -7.69
C GLY A 61 -4.90 7.24 -7.56
N THR A 62 -3.67 7.00 -7.20
CA THR A 62 -2.66 8.06 -7.11
C THR A 62 -1.96 8.27 -8.44
N ASP A 63 -1.65 9.53 -8.75
CA ASP A 63 -0.77 9.97 -9.83
C ASP A 63 0.50 10.53 -9.19
N LYS A 64 1.56 9.70 -9.17
CA LYS A 64 2.81 9.92 -8.41
C LYS A 64 3.75 10.91 -9.08
N ASP A 65 3.26 12.11 -9.30
CA ASP A 65 4.04 13.23 -9.86
C ASP A 65 3.91 14.48 -8.99
N GLU A 66 4.86 15.41 -9.10
CA GLU A 66 4.80 16.69 -8.38
C GLU A 66 3.57 17.54 -8.73
N ASN A 67 3.03 17.33 -9.92
CA ASN A 67 1.79 17.94 -10.42
C ASN A 67 0.65 16.91 -10.53
N GLY A 68 0.79 15.78 -9.88
CA GLY A 68 -0.18 14.70 -9.87
C GLY A 68 -1.36 14.94 -8.93
N GLY A 69 -1.98 13.87 -8.46
CA GLY A 69 -3.16 13.98 -7.63
C GLY A 69 -3.75 12.66 -7.18
N LEU A 70 -4.82 12.74 -6.42
CA LEU A 70 -5.68 11.62 -6.09
C LEU A 70 -6.88 11.64 -7.04
N TYR A 71 -6.88 10.72 -7.99
CA TYR A 71 -7.94 10.54 -8.97
C TYR A 71 -9.05 9.67 -8.40
N VAL A 72 -10.28 9.97 -8.78
CA VAL A 72 -11.45 9.20 -8.38
C VAL A 72 -12.20 8.73 -9.62
N TYR A 73 -12.51 7.44 -9.65
CA TYR A 73 -13.16 6.79 -10.78
C TYR A 73 -14.47 6.12 -10.35
N ASP A 74 -15.37 5.99 -11.29
CA ASP A 74 -16.51 5.08 -11.16
C ASP A 74 -16.07 3.61 -11.39
N LEU A 75 -16.99 2.67 -11.18
CA LEU A 75 -16.72 1.24 -11.37
C LEU A 75 -16.46 0.82 -12.83
N LYS A 76 -16.65 1.71 -13.79
CA LYS A 76 -16.30 1.51 -15.20
C LYS A 76 -14.95 2.13 -15.56
N GLY A 77 -14.25 2.71 -14.58
CA GLY A 77 -12.96 3.34 -14.75
C GLY A 77 -12.99 4.76 -15.32
N LYS A 78 -14.15 5.43 -15.32
CA LYS A 78 -14.28 6.82 -15.75
C LYS A 78 -13.88 7.77 -14.64
N ILE A 79 -13.05 8.77 -14.96
CA ILE A 79 -12.64 9.82 -14.03
C ILE A 79 -13.85 10.66 -13.64
N ILE A 80 -14.05 10.85 -12.33
CA ILE A 80 -15.03 11.79 -11.76
C ILE A 80 -14.26 13.06 -11.40
N GLN A 81 -14.16 13.97 -12.38
CA GLN A 81 -13.26 15.12 -12.33
C GLN A 81 -13.48 16.04 -11.11
N GLU A 82 -14.74 16.25 -10.71
CA GLU A 82 -15.08 17.07 -9.54
C GLU A 82 -14.65 16.46 -8.21
N LYS A 83 -14.32 15.18 -8.18
CA LYS A 83 -13.82 14.47 -7.01
C LYS A 83 -12.30 14.33 -6.99
N THR A 84 -11.62 14.53 -8.11
CA THR A 84 -10.15 14.48 -8.18
C THR A 84 -9.54 15.63 -7.38
N ARG A 85 -8.45 15.33 -6.65
CA ARG A 85 -7.74 16.32 -5.81
C ARG A 85 -6.28 16.43 -6.22
N PRO A 86 -5.80 17.65 -6.60
CA PRO A 86 -4.38 17.84 -6.86
C PRO A 86 -3.57 17.66 -5.59
N LEU A 87 -2.51 16.85 -5.66
CA LEU A 87 -1.57 16.57 -4.57
C LEU A 87 -0.14 16.62 -5.08
N LYS A 88 0.81 16.80 -4.16
CA LYS A 88 2.23 16.89 -4.47
C LYS A 88 2.92 15.54 -4.29
N ARG A 89 2.99 14.79 -5.39
CA ARG A 89 3.55 13.44 -5.44
C ARG A 89 2.90 12.50 -4.42
N PRO A 90 1.60 12.22 -4.55
CA PRO A 90 0.98 11.20 -3.72
C PRO A 90 1.56 9.83 -4.08
N ASN A 91 1.97 9.05 -3.08
CA ASN A 91 2.37 7.66 -3.27
C ASN A 91 1.15 6.74 -3.06
N ASN A 92 0.87 6.38 -1.83
CA ASN A 92 -0.16 5.40 -1.51
C ASN A 92 -1.44 6.06 -0.99
N VAL A 93 -2.55 5.33 -1.10
CA VAL A 93 -3.86 5.72 -0.57
C VAL A 93 -4.53 4.52 0.08
N ASP A 94 -5.19 4.72 1.24
CA ASP A 94 -6.00 3.70 1.88
C ASP A 94 -7.31 4.29 2.40
N ILE A 95 -8.26 3.41 2.74
CA ILE A 95 -9.64 3.74 3.07
C ILE A 95 -10.01 3.21 4.45
N ALA A 96 -10.69 4.05 5.24
CA ALA A 96 -11.33 3.62 6.47
C ALA A 96 -12.76 4.11 6.56
N TYR A 97 -13.57 3.40 7.34
CA TYR A 97 -14.99 3.64 7.48
C TYR A 97 -15.32 4.17 8.88
N GLY A 98 -16.20 5.15 8.95
CA GLY A 98 -16.84 5.53 10.18
C GLY A 98 -16.02 6.42 11.12
N LEU A 99 -15.07 7.24 10.64
CA LEU A 99 -14.36 8.23 11.46
C LEU A 99 -15.35 9.23 12.09
N LYS A 100 -15.27 9.38 13.39
CA LYS A 100 -16.13 10.32 14.14
C LYS A 100 -15.50 11.70 14.21
N LEU A 101 -16.20 12.72 13.70
CA LEU A 101 -15.86 14.14 13.84
C LEU A 101 -17.10 14.88 14.41
N GLY A 102 -17.09 15.18 15.69
CA GLY A 102 -18.25 15.60 16.42
C GLY A 102 -19.35 14.53 16.41
N GLU A 103 -20.57 14.93 16.03
CA GLU A 103 -21.71 14.03 15.91
C GLU A 103 -21.76 13.30 14.56
N LYS A 104 -20.92 13.67 13.60
CA LYS A 104 -20.90 13.11 12.26
C LYS A 104 -19.96 11.92 12.16
N SER A 105 -20.24 11.04 11.21
CA SER A 105 -19.41 9.91 10.86
C SER A 105 -19.05 10.00 9.37
N PHE A 106 -17.78 9.82 9.06
CA PHE A 106 -17.25 9.88 7.70
C PHE A 106 -16.50 8.62 7.35
N ASP A 107 -16.72 8.10 6.16
CA ASP A 107 -15.74 7.25 5.52
C ASP A 107 -14.65 8.17 4.95
N ILE A 108 -13.41 7.73 5.01
CA ILE A 108 -12.27 8.55 4.65
C ILE A 108 -11.31 7.86 3.70
N ALA A 109 -10.71 8.66 2.83
CA ALA A 109 -9.51 8.30 2.10
C ALA A 109 -8.32 9.06 2.71
N VAL A 110 -7.22 8.34 2.96
CA VAL A 110 -5.97 8.92 3.45
C VAL A 110 -4.87 8.66 2.43
N ALA A 111 -4.31 9.72 1.88
CA ALA A 111 -3.22 9.66 0.91
C ALA A 111 -1.90 10.14 1.51
N ALA A 112 -0.82 9.46 1.14
CA ALA A 112 0.55 9.81 1.48
C ALA A 112 1.08 10.88 0.52
N GLU A 113 1.05 12.16 0.89
CA GLU A 113 1.60 13.25 0.07
C GLU A 113 3.09 13.43 0.35
N ARG A 114 3.93 12.87 -0.51
CA ARG A 114 5.35 12.70 -0.27
C ARG A 114 6.13 14.00 -0.22
N LEU A 115 5.97 14.90 -1.19
CA LEU A 115 6.77 16.14 -1.27
C LEU A 115 6.47 17.13 -0.15
N THR A 116 5.32 17.03 0.49
CA THR A 116 4.95 17.88 1.63
C THR A 116 5.15 17.18 2.98
N HIS A 117 5.48 15.88 2.97
CA HIS A 117 5.59 15.03 4.17
C HIS A 117 4.33 15.03 5.02
N LYS A 118 3.15 14.95 4.36
CA LYS A 118 1.84 15.06 5.01
C LYS A 118 0.92 13.89 4.65
N LEU A 119 0.07 13.53 5.57
CA LEU A 119 -1.15 12.78 5.26
C LEU A 119 -2.21 13.76 4.76
N ARG A 120 -2.91 13.38 3.68
CA ARG A 120 -4.03 14.11 3.14
C ARG A 120 -5.30 13.30 3.35
N ILE A 121 -6.31 13.89 3.98
CA ILE A 121 -7.51 13.19 4.43
C ILE A 121 -8.75 13.81 3.81
N PHE A 122 -9.52 12.99 3.12
CA PHE A 122 -10.74 13.40 2.42
C PHE A 122 -11.92 12.54 2.85
N SER A 123 -13.10 13.15 2.94
CA SER A 123 -14.36 12.40 3.15
C SER A 123 -14.76 11.63 1.91
N LEU A 124 -15.44 10.52 2.08
CA LEU A 124 -16.06 9.75 1.01
C LEU A 124 -17.59 9.74 1.18
N PRO A 125 -18.35 9.82 0.10
CA PRO A 125 -17.91 9.90 -1.31
C PRO A 125 -17.58 11.29 -1.82
N ASP A 126 -17.69 12.36 -1.02
CA ASP A 126 -17.73 13.75 -1.50
C ASP A 126 -16.34 14.37 -1.68
N MET A 127 -15.28 13.70 -1.23
CA MET A 127 -13.91 14.18 -1.31
C MET A 127 -13.68 15.57 -0.70
N GLN A 128 -14.41 15.88 0.39
CA GLN A 128 -14.18 17.12 1.15
C GLN A 128 -12.89 16.98 1.97
N GLU A 129 -12.07 18.00 1.96
CA GLU A 129 -10.85 18.02 2.78
C GLU A 129 -11.17 18.08 4.28
N LEU A 130 -10.59 17.16 5.04
CA LEU A 130 -10.81 17.03 6.49
C LEU A 130 -9.56 17.34 7.33
N ASP A 131 -8.42 17.70 6.73
CA ASP A 131 -7.10 17.72 7.35
C ASP A 131 -6.46 19.13 7.46
N ASN A 132 -7.23 20.20 7.21
CA ASN A 132 -6.72 21.57 7.26
C ASN A 132 -5.45 21.81 6.40
N GLY A 133 -5.38 21.22 5.20
CA GLY A 133 -4.23 21.34 4.29
C GLY A 133 -3.12 20.34 4.56
N GLY A 134 -3.43 19.26 5.27
CA GLY A 134 -2.57 18.12 5.49
C GLY A 134 -1.92 18.07 6.88
N ILE A 135 -1.76 16.84 7.36
CA ILE A 135 -1.20 16.55 8.69
C ILE A 135 0.27 16.13 8.55
N PRO A 136 1.22 16.88 9.12
CA PRO A 136 2.63 16.54 9.08
C PRO A 136 2.91 15.19 9.75
N VAL A 137 3.80 14.39 9.14
CA VAL A 137 4.28 13.14 9.70
C VAL A 137 5.81 13.13 9.80
N PHE A 138 6.34 12.19 10.58
CA PHE A 138 7.78 12.06 10.86
C PHE A 138 8.42 13.34 11.37
N GLU A 139 7.69 14.13 12.15
CA GLU A 139 8.21 15.37 12.74
C GLU A 139 9.31 15.06 13.75
N GLY A 140 10.39 15.88 13.69
CA GLY A 140 11.57 15.70 14.53
C GLY A 140 12.63 14.76 13.94
N GLU A 141 12.34 14.06 12.83
CA GLU A 141 13.39 13.31 12.11
C GLU A 141 14.38 14.28 11.44
N THR A 142 15.65 13.95 11.53
CA THR A 142 16.74 14.72 10.93
C THR A 142 17.15 14.12 9.60
N GLY A 143 16.96 14.82 8.53
CA GLY A 143 17.18 14.33 7.18
C GLY A 143 15.86 14.22 6.41
N LEU A 144 15.82 14.82 5.24
CA LEU A 144 14.62 14.82 4.40
C LEU A 144 14.25 13.40 3.96
N GLU A 145 15.24 12.57 3.68
CA GLU A 145 15.06 11.17 3.30
C GLU A 145 14.31 10.34 4.36
N PHE A 146 14.44 10.70 5.64
CA PHE A 146 13.72 10.04 6.73
C PHE A 146 12.28 10.54 6.89
N ARG A 147 11.89 11.52 6.12
CA ARG A 147 10.54 12.07 6.07
C ARG A 147 9.83 11.80 4.74
N ASP A 148 10.50 11.18 3.79
CA ASP A 148 9.95 10.80 2.49
C ASP A 148 8.83 9.76 2.66
N LEU A 149 7.61 10.27 2.82
CA LEU A 149 6.41 9.46 3.03
C LEU A 149 6.15 8.57 1.81
N MET A 150 5.94 7.28 2.06
CA MET A 150 5.67 6.25 1.04
C MET A 150 4.35 5.56 1.35
N GLY A 151 4.41 4.33 1.84
CA GLY A 151 3.25 3.51 2.13
C GLY A 151 2.35 4.08 3.22
N ILE A 152 1.07 3.78 3.10
CA ILE A 152 0.05 4.07 4.11
C ILE A 152 -0.90 2.88 4.24
N ALA A 153 -1.30 2.55 5.46
CA ALA A 153 -2.42 1.65 5.71
C ALA A 153 -3.22 2.12 6.93
N LEU A 154 -4.51 1.85 6.92
CA LEU A 154 -5.42 2.26 7.98
C LEU A 154 -5.85 1.06 8.83
N TYR A 155 -5.73 1.20 10.12
CA TYR A 155 -6.22 0.24 11.10
C TYR A 155 -7.44 0.80 11.83
N THR A 156 -8.54 0.06 11.79
CA THR A 156 -9.72 0.34 12.62
C THR A 156 -9.76 -0.68 13.75
N SER A 157 -9.59 -0.20 14.99
CA SER A 157 -9.63 -1.04 16.18
C SER A 157 -11.06 -1.48 16.53
N PRO A 158 -11.23 -2.54 17.33
CA PRO A 158 -12.56 -3.02 17.72
C PRO A 158 -13.43 -2.00 18.45
N ASP A 159 -12.82 -0.98 19.08
CA ASP A 159 -13.53 0.16 19.72
C ASP A 159 -13.81 1.31 18.74
N GLY A 160 -13.54 1.11 17.44
CA GLY A 160 -13.86 2.06 16.37
C GLY A 160 -12.87 3.21 16.21
N LYS A 161 -11.71 3.19 16.88
CA LYS A 161 -10.65 4.15 16.63
C LYS A 161 -9.92 3.84 15.34
N ILE A 162 -9.58 4.87 14.58
CA ILE A 162 -8.87 4.74 13.32
C ILE A 162 -7.44 5.24 13.49
N TYR A 163 -6.50 4.43 13.02
CA TYR A 163 -5.07 4.72 13.05
C TYR A 163 -4.51 4.70 11.63
N ALA A 164 -3.65 5.66 11.32
CA ALA A 164 -2.85 5.68 10.11
C ALA A 164 -1.46 5.11 10.42
N ILE A 165 -1.03 4.10 9.67
CA ILE A 165 0.31 3.52 9.75
C ILE A 165 1.09 4.02 8.54
N ALA A 166 2.06 4.89 8.77
CA ALA A 166 2.83 5.55 7.74
C ALA A 166 4.22 4.90 7.60
N GLY A 167 4.57 4.57 6.36
CA GLY A 167 5.90 4.16 5.92
C GLY A 167 6.65 5.29 5.27
N ARG A 168 7.95 5.11 5.06
CA ARG A 168 8.85 6.09 4.45
C ARG A 168 9.87 5.40 3.55
N LYS A 169 10.50 6.16 2.66
CA LYS A 169 11.46 5.61 1.70
C LYS A 169 12.72 5.07 2.38
N SER A 170 13.21 5.77 3.37
CA SER A 170 14.37 5.37 4.16
C SER A 170 14.15 5.73 5.63
N GLY A 171 14.81 5.04 6.53
CA GLY A 171 14.61 5.27 7.96
C GLY A 171 15.57 4.50 8.84
N PRO A 172 15.39 4.61 10.17
CA PRO A 172 16.22 3.90 11.11
C PRO A 172 16.01 2.38 11.04
N THR A 173 17.08 1.65 11.31
CA THR A 173 17.07 0.17 11.40
C THR A 173 16.91 -0.33 12.83
N ASP A 174 16.57 0.53 13.75
CA ASP A 174 16.48 0.28 15.20
C ASP A 174 15.11 -0.27 15.65
N GLY A 175 14.20 -0.53 14.70
CA GLY A 175 12.86 -1.03 14.99
C GLY A 175 11.80 0.07 15.10
N THR A 176 12.09 1.29 14.68
CA THR A 176 11.19 2.46 14.75
C THR A 176 10.83 3.03 13.38
N TYR A 177 10.90 2.21 12.34
CA TYR A 177 10.74 2.65 10.96
C TYR A 177 9.34 3.16 10.63
N LEU A 178 8.28 2.44 11.04
CA LEU A 178 6.89 2.83 10.84
C LEU A 178 6.41 3.69 11.99
N TRP A 179 5.64 4.74 11.65
CA TRP A 179 4.96 5.55 12.66
C TRP A 179 3.45 5.38 12.55
N GLN A 180 2.79 5.22 13.69
CA GLN A 180 1.34 5.02 13.78
C GLN A 180 0.69 6.18 14.51
N TYR A 181 -0.32 6.76 13.87
CA TYR A 181 -1.01 7.95 14.32
C TYR A 181 -2.48 7.63 14.58
N LEU A 182 -3.01 8.02 15.72
CA LEU A 182 -4.45 8.01 15.98
C LEU A 182 -5.09 9.22 15.30
N LEU A 183 -6.11 8.96 14.48
CA LEU A 183 -6.90 9.99 13.80
C LEU A 183 -8.12 10.35 14.65
N GLU A 184 -8.26 11.62 15.02
CA GLU A 184 -9.30 12.10 15.94
C GLU A 184 -9.85 13.45 15.47
N ASP A 185 -11.04 13.82 15.99
CA ASP A 185 -11.57 15.17 15.85
C ASP A 185 -10.65 16.18 16.58
N ASP A 186 -10.33 17.27 15.93
CA ASP A 186 -9.59 18.40 16.54
C ASP A 186 -10.50 19.31 17.38
N GLY A 187 -11.81 19.04 17.42
CA GLY A 187 -12.85 19.83 18.06
C GLY A 187 -13.51 20.85 17.15
N SER A 188 -13.06 20.98 15.91
CA SER A 188 -13.67 21.85 14.87
C SER A 188 -14.39 21.07 13.78
N GLY A 189 -14.41 19.74 13.87
CA GLY A 189 -14.94 18.85 12.84
C GLY A 189 -13.90 18.55 11.76
N LYS A 190 -12.62 18.75 12.04
CA LYS A 190 -11.48 18.39 11.23
C LYS A 190 -10.63 17.32 11.94
N VAL A 191 -9.76 16.69 11.18
CA VAL A 191 -8.90 15.61 11.70
C VAL A 191 -7.59 16.19 12.22
N LYS A 192 -7.20 15.78 13.42
CA LYS A 192 -5.82 15.81 13.92
C LYS A 192 -5.27 14.39 13.99
N ALA A 193 -3.96 14.25 13.95
CA ALA A 193 -3.29 12.97 14.15
C ALA A 193 -2.32 13.03 15.34
N THR A 194 -2.46 12.08 16.25
CA THR A 194 -1.60 11.96 17.43
C THR A 194 -0.68 10.76 17.25
N LEU A 195 0.64 10.96 17.28
CA LEU A 195 1.61 9.86 17.25
C LEU A 195 1.46 8.99 18.49
N VAL A 196 1.14 7.71 18.29
CA VAL A 196 0.91 6.75 19.37
C VAL A 196 1.95 5.65 19.45
N ARG A 197 2.64 5.36 18.32
CA ARG A 197 3.62 4.28 18.27
C ARG A 197 4.65 4.51 17.16
N LYS A 198 5.90 4.17 17.45
CA LYS A 198 6.95 3.95 16.46
C LYS A 198 7.34 2.48 16.53
N PHE A 199 7.36 1.77 15.42
CA PHE A 199 7.61 0.33 15.40
C PHE A 199 8.12 -0.14 14.04
N GLY A 200 8.43 -1.41 13.95
CA GLY A 200 8.74 -2.07 12.69
C GLY A 200 10.24 -2.07 12.37
N LYS A 201 10.76 -3.26 12.09
CA LYS A 201 12.12 -3.45 11.60
C LYS A 201 12.23 -3.02 10.15
N TYR A 202 13.37 -2.49 9.80
CA TYR A 202 13.76 -2.15 8.44
C TYR A 202 15.17 -2.67 8.19
N SER A 203 15.38 -3.32 7.04
CA SER A 203 16.66 -3.92 6.71
C SER A 203 17.74 -2.92 6.29
N GLY A 204 17.32 -1.74 5.83
CA GLY A 204 18.22 -0.77 5.19
C GLY A 204 18.65 -1.17 3.77
N LYS A 205 18.05 -2.24 3.17
CA LYS A 205 18.43 -2.69 1.83
C LYS A 205 17.74 -1.87 0.74
N LYS A 206 16.43 -1.71 0.85
CA LYS A 206 15.63 -0.97 -0.11
C LYS A 206 14.56 -0.17 0.62
N GLU A 207 13.33 -0.10 0.15
CA GLU A 207 12.25 0.68 0.76
C GLU A 207 11.13 -0.19 1.30
N ILE A 208 10.19 0.41 2.00
CA ILE A 208 8.94 -0.21 2.43
C ILE A 208 7.79 0.66 1.93
N GLU A 209 7.15 0.21 0.86
CA GLU A 209 6.00 0.87 0.27
C GLU A 209 4.71 0.11 0.58
N ALA A 210 4.70 -1.20 0.32
CA ALA A 210 3.53 -2.02 0.56
C ALA A 210 3.26 -2.25 2.05
N ILE A 211 2.14 -1.74 2.53
CA ILE A 211 1.62 -1.96 3.88
C ILE A 211 0.16 -2.40 3.76
N ALA A 212 -0.24 -3.47 4.45
CA ALA A 212 -1.63 -3.92 4.50
C ALA A 212 -2.05 -4.26 5.93
N VAL A 213 -3.30 -3.99 6.27
CA VAL A 213 -3.87 -4.27 7.59
C VAL A 213 -5.02 -5.26 7.48
N ASP A 214 -4.96 -6.33 8.25
CA ASP A 214 -6.10 -7.18 8.54
C ASP A 214 -6.84 -6.61 9.77
N ASN A 215 -7.88 -5.84 9.51
CA ASN A 215 -8.66 -5.18 10.55
C ASN A 215 -9.43 -6.18 11.44
N GLU A 216 -9.79 -7.37 10.93
CA GLU A 216 -10.54 -8.35 11.70
C GLU A 216 -9.66 -9.11 12.67
N MET A 217 -8.48 -9.51 12.22
CA MET A 217 -7.52 -10.24 13.05
C MET A 217 -6.56 -9.31 13.81
N GLY A 218 -6.52 -8.04 13.46
CA GLY A 218 -5.70 -7.02 14.11
C GLY A 218 -4.21 -7.17 13.84
N PHE A 219 -3.85 -7.47 12.58
CA PHE A 219 -2.46 -7.58 12.14
C PHE A 219 -2.12 -6.57 11.07
N VAL A 220 -0.88 -6.11 11.08
CA VAL A 220 -0.28 -5.33 10.01
C VAL A 220 0.84 -6.13 9.36
N TYR A 221 0.87 -6.09 8.04
CA TYR A 221 1.89 -6.69 7.18
C TYR A 221 2.55 -5.60 6.37
N TYR A 222 3.84 -5.70 6.18
CA TYR A 222 4.55 -4.83 5.24
C TYR A 222 5.71 -5.54 4.57
N SER A 223 6.01 -5.13 3.35
CA SER A 223 7.11 -5.68 2.57
C SER A 223 8.39 -4.89 2.87
N ASP A 224 9.35 -5.50 3.55
CA ASP A 224 10.73 -5.03 3.62
C ASP A 224 11.44 -5.56 2.37
N GLU A 225 11.52 -4.73 1.34
CA GLU A 225 11.92 -5.15 0.00
C GLU A 225 13.27 -5.83 -0.01
N GLN A 226 13.40 -6.89 -0.82
CA GLN A 226 14.54 -7.80 -0.90
C GLN A 226 14.82 -8.60 0.40
N VAL A 227 13.88 -8.60 1.35
CA VAL A 227 13.99 -9.37 2.61
C VAL A 227 12.79 -10.29 2.80
N GLY A 228 11.58 -9.77 2.67
CA GLY A 228 10.35 -10.52 2.86
C GLY A 228 9.24 -9.70 3.50
N VAL A 229 8.14 -10.36 3.85
CA VAL A 229 6.99 -9.73 4.48
C VAL A 229 7.07 -9.88 5.99
N ARG A 230 6.99 -8.76 6.70
CA ARG A 230 7.00 -8.69 8.17
C ARG A 230 5.58 -8.57 8.71
N LYS A 231 5.32 -9.19 9.85
CA LYS A 231 4.03 -9.20 10.54
C LYS A 231 4.15 -8.66 11.94
N TYR A 232 3.23 -7.78 12.32
CA TYR A 232 3.09 -7.21 13.67
C TYR A 232 1.62 -7.15 14.09
N TYR A 233 1.35 -6.90 15.37
CA TYR A 233 0.01 -6.47 15.78
C TYR A 233 -0.26 -5.05 15.25
N ALA A 234 -1.48 -4.81 14.75
CA ALA A 234 -1.93 -3.48 14.34
C ALA A 234 -2.34 -2.60 15.53
N ASP A 235 -2.83 -3.21 16.61
CA ASP A 235 -3.17 -2.51 17.85
C ASP A 235 -1.91 -1.99 18.55
N PRO A 236 -1.75 -0.65 18.72
CA PRO A 236 -0.57 -0.08 19.37
C PRO A 236 -0.38 -0.52 20.83
N ALA A 237 -1.45 -0.94 21.52
CA ALA A 237 -1.35 -1.44 22.89
C ALA A 237 -0.68 -2.82 23.02
N LYS A 238 -0.55 -3.56 21.90
CA LYS A 238 0.07 -4.89 21.89
C LYS A 238 1.60 -4.88 21.74
N GLY A 239 2.23 -3.70 21.75
CA GLY A 239 3.68 -3.57 21.70
C GLY A 239 4.28 -3.68 20.30
N ASN A 240 5.62 -3.79 20.23
CA ASN A 240 6.42 -3.65 19.01
C ASN A 240 7.14 -4.95 18.60
N GLU A 241 6.71 -6.10 19.10
CA GLU A 241 7.32 -7.37 18.76
C GLU A 241 6.96 -7.80 17.34
N GLU A 242 7.98 -8.22 16.57
CA GLU A 242 7.79 -8.85 15.27
C GLU A 242 7.25 -10.27 15.47
N LEU A 243 6.08 -10.53 14.91
CA LEU A 243 5.40 -11.83 15.05
C LEU A 243 5.91 -12.85 14.04
N ALA A 244 6.27 -12.40 12.83
CA ALA A 244 6.79 -13.25 11.77
C ALA A 244 7.54 -12.43 10.71
N LEU A 245 8.46 -13.12 10.05
CA LEU A 245 9.04 -12.76 8.76
C LEU A 245 8.84 -13.95 7.83
N PHE A 246 8.21 -13.77 6.69
CA PHE A 246 7.91 -14.82 5.72
C PHE A 246 8.02 -14.30 4.29
N ALA A 247 7.73 -15.14 3.29
CA ALA A 247 7.89 -14.81 1.87
C ALA A 247 9.28 -14.23 1.58
N THR A 248 10.33 -14.89 2.10
CA THR A 248 11.72 -14.44 1.99
C THR A 248 12.38 -14.85 0.69
N GLU A 249 11.68 -15.58 -0.17
CA GLU A 249 12.14 -16.09 -1.45
C GLU A 249 11.09 -15.86 -2.54
N GLY A 250 11.52 -15.88 -3.80
CA GLY A 250 10.62 -15.81 -4.95
C GLY A 250 10.41 -14.41 -5.52
N PHE A 251 10.83 -13.37 -4.83
CA PHE A 251 10.84 -12.00 -5.36
C PHE A 251 12.14 -11.73 -6.12
N LYS A 252 12.02 -11.05 -7.26
CA LYS A 252 13.19 -10.69 -8.08
C LYS A 252 13.61 -9.24 -7.89
N ASP A 253 12.62 -8.38 -7.74
CA ASP A 253 12.78 -6.92 -7.68
C ASP A 253 11.93 -6.37 -6.52
N ASP A 254 11.21 -5.30 -6.77
CA ASP A 254 10.41 -4.57 -5.80
C ASP A 254 9.12 -5.31 -5.41
N ASN A 255 8.69 -5.16 -4.18
CA ASN A 255 7.47 -5.77 -3.63
C ASN A 255 6.50 -4.64 -3.26
N GLU A 256 5.85 -4.08 -4.25
CA GLU A 256 5.16 -2.79 -4.16
C GLU A 256 3.71 -2.86 -3.67
N GLY A 257 3.09 -4.05 -3.66
CA GLY A 257 1.69 -4.20 -3.25
C GLY A 257 1.45 -5.43 -2.38
N ILE A 258 0.60 -5.29 -1.35
CA ILE A 258 0.05 -6.38 -0.55
C ILE A 258 -1.46 -6.21 -0.50
N SER A 259 -2.19 -7.28 -0.83
CA SER A 259 -3.64 -7.36 -0.63
C SER A 259 -3.99 -8.59 0.16
N ILE A 260 -5.05 -8.51 0.95
CA ILE A 260 -5.56 -9.61 1.75
C ILE A 260 -6.86 -10.10 1.14
N TYR A 261 -6.86 -11.32 0.57
CA TYR A 261 -8.06 -11.96 0.07
C TYR A 261 -8.62 -12.92 1.13
N LYS A 262 -9.73 -12.53 1.74
CA LYS A 262 -10.39 -13.30 2.78
C LYS A 262 -11.27 -14.39 2.18
N THR A 263 -11.10 -15.63 2.63
CA THR A 263 -11.91 -16.79 2.20
C THR A 263 -12.89 -17.25 3.27
N SER A 264 -12.64 -16.99 4.54
CA SER A 264 -13.53 -17.24 5.68
C SER A 264 -13.20 -16.32 6.84
N ALA A 265 -13.87 -16.48 7.99
CA ALA A 265 -13.63 -15.68 9.18
C ALA A 265 -12.15 -15.68 9.64
N ASN A 266 -11.43 -16.79 9.45
CA ASN A 266 -10.07 -16.97 9.97
C ASN A 266 -9.07 -17.44 8.91
N THR A 267 -9.42 -17.45 7.64
CA THR A 267 -8.54 -17.87 6.54
C THR A 267 -8.59 -16.92 5.37
N GLY A 268 -7.44 -16.75 4.72
CA GLY A 268 -7.26 -15.90 3.55
C GLY A 268 -5.87 -16.12 2.94
N TYR A 269 -5.61 -15.36 1.92
CA TYR A 269 -4.35 -15.33 1.18
C TYR A 269 -3.82 -13.91 1.15
#